data_9a5f4bd84cc2377da4d7f810faf6f0a1
#
_entry.id   9a5f4bd84cc2377da4d7f810faf6f0a1
#
_cell.length_a   1.000
_cell.length_b   1.000
_cell.length_c   1.000
_cell.angle_alpha   90.00
_cell.angle_beta   90.00
_cell.angle_gamma   90.00
#
_symmetry.space_group_name_H-M   'P 1'
#
loop_
_entity.id
_entity.type
_entity.pdbx_description
1 polymer ?
#
loop_
_entity_poly.entity_id
_entity_poly.type
_entity_poly.pdbx_seq_one_letter_code
_entity_poly.pdbx_strand_id
1 'polypeptide(L)'
;PWFEKLKEYDFVKFFGQYSTGEYRDKFQVSEKIIRENNGRRFFQAAPREDIHINIEFYPLMAFYSIAFQAIHFALFTNAKRIYLVGCDCTNAGYFDGSKQRLSDLVAKTSVPHWLDGYQKVKAFVERFYPDTEIISVNPMGLRGLYSDVYTDDFIADHPEIDSSKVTRLNSTQEEK
;
A
#
# COMPACT_ATOMS: atom_id res chain seq x y z
N PRO A 1 -6.84 -23.07 3.62
CA PRO A 1 -5.53 -23.03 2.98
C PRO A 1 -4.68 -21.84 3.42
N TRP A 2 -4.99 -20.57 3.03
CA TRP A 2 -4.17 -19.41 3.42
C TRP A 2 -4.21 -19.12 4.91
N PHE A 3 -5.37 -19.18 5.53
CA PHE A 3 -5.53 -18.90 6.97
C PHE A 3 -4.80 -19.91 7.86
N GLU A 4 -4.61 -21.16 7.41
CA GLU A 4 -3.81 -22.14 8.14
C GLU A 4 -2.32 -21.79 8.12
N LYS A 5 -1.80 -21.31 6.98
CA LYS A 5 -0.42 -20.82 6.88
C LYS A 5 -0.17 -19.59 7.75
N LEU A 6 -1.15 -18.70 7.90
CA LEU A 6 -1.00 -17.53 8.75
C LEU A 6 -0.80 -17.87 10.23
N LYS A 7 -1.25 -19.04 10.69
CA LYS A 7 -1.04 -19.50 12.09
C LYS A 7 0.43 -19.77 12.40
N GLU A 8 1.25 -20.06 11.39
CA GLU A 8 2.68 -20.34 11.54
C GLU A 8 3.50 -19.09 11.94
N TYR A 9 2.94 -17.90 11.77
CA TYR A 9 3.61 -16.64 12.06
C TYR A 9 3.15 -16.05 13.39
N ASP A 10 4.11 -15.66 14.23
CA ASP A 10 3.88 -15.07 15.54
C ASP A 10 3.87 -13.53 15.50
N PHE A 11 3.08 -12.94 14.62
CA PHE A 11 2.82 -11.50 14.60
C PHE A 11 1.31 -11.22 14.60
N VAL A 12 0.93 -10.02 14.98
CA VAL A 12 -0.47 -9.57 14.93
C VAL A 12 -0.88 -9.38 13.47
N LYS A 13 -2.00 -10.00 13.08
CA LYS A 13 -2.56 -9.89 11.73
C LYS A 13 -3.77 -8.98 11.73
N PHE A 14 -3.91 -8.17 10.70
CA PHE A 14 -5.03 -7.27 10.53
C PHE A 14 -5.94 -7.76 9.41
N PHE A 15 -7.22 -7.99 9.73
CA PHE A 15 -8.24 -8.47 8.81
C PHE A 15 -9.21 -7.33 8.47
N GLY A 16 -9.20 -6.91 7.21
CA GLY A 16 -10.08 -5.85 6.72
C GLY A 16 -11.50 -6.33 6.45
N GLN A 17 -12.46 -5.48 6.75
CA GLN A 17 -13.87 -5.66 6.43
C GLN A 17 -14.45 -4.35 5.91
N TYR A 18 -15.27 -4.41 4.88
CA TYR A 18 -16.01 -3.21 4.43
C TYR A 18 -16.97 -2.74 5.51
N SER A 19 -16.98 -1.43 5.76
CA SER A 19 -17.87 -0.80 6.75
C SER A 19 -19.32 -0.74 6.26
N THR A 20 -19.50 -0.57 4.95
CA THR A 20 -20.82 -0.39 4.30
C THR A 20 -20.88 -1.11 2.96
N GLY A 21 -22.06 -1.15 2.36
CA GLY A 21 -22.31 -1.66 1.02
C GLY A 21 -22.51 -3.18 0.95
N GLU A 22 -22.78 -3.67 -0.26
CA GLU A 22 -23.09 -5.10 -0.52
C GLU A 22 -21.94 -6.06 -0.20
N TYR A 23 -20.71 -5.56 -0.15
CA TYR A 23 -19.52 -6.35 0.16
C TYR A 23 -19.35 -6.60 1.66
N ARG A 24 -20.03 -5.86 2.52
CA ARG A 24 -19.98 -6.04 3.98
C ARG A 24 -20.30 -7.47 4.40
N ASP A 25 -21.33 -8.04 3.83
CA ASP A 25 -21.83 -9.36 4.22
C ASP A 25 -21.17 -10.51 3.41
N LYS A 26 -20.66 -10.20 2.22
CA LYS A 26 -20.06 -11.21 1.32
C LYS A 26 -18.63 -11.61 1.69
N PHE A 27 -17.86 -10.69 2.28
CA PHE A 27 -16.41 -10.88 2.52
C PHE A 27 -16.06 -10.69 4.00
N GLN A 28 -16.76 -11.40 4.87
CA GLN A 28 -16.46 -11.39 6.30
C GLN A 28 -15.51 -12.52 6.67
N VAL A 29 -14.43 -12.18 7.36
CA VAL A 29 -13.62 -13.17 8.06
C VAL A 29 -14.28 -13.49 9.39
N SER A 30 -14.52 -14.77 9.69
CA SER A 30 -15.19 -15.19 10.91
C SER A 30 -14.35 -14.86 12.16
N GLU A 31 -15.02 -14.59 13.28
CA GLU A 31 -14.36 -14.34 14.57
C GLU A 31 -13.45 -15.50 15.01
N LYS A 32 -13.81 -16.73 14.64
CA LYS A 32 -12.97 -17.90 14.90
C LYS A 32 -11.61 -17.77 14.18
N ILE A 33 -11.61 -17.47 12.89
CA ILE A 33 -10.37 -17.30 12.10
C ILE A 33 -9.52 -16.17 12.68
N ILE A 34 -10.14 -15.04 13.02
CA ILE A 34 -9.43 -13.89 13.58
C ILE A 34 -8.72 -14.28 14.88
N ARG A 35 -9.43 -14.92 15.82
CA ARG A 35 -8.86 -15.35 17.10
C ARG A 35 -7.75 -16.40 16.93
N GLU A 36 -7.98 -17.42 16.11
CA GLU A 36 -7.00 -18.48 15.86
C GLU A 36 -5.70 -17.98 15.20
N ASN A 37 -5.74 -16.81 14.57
CA ASN A 37 -4.60 -16.21 13.89
C ASN A 37 -3.96 -15.03 14.63
N ASN A 38 -4.22 -14.83 15.93
CA ASN A 38 -3.77 -13.63 16.66
C ASN A 38 -4.15 -12.33 15.90
N GLY A 39 -5.37 -12.29 15.40
CA GLY A 39 -5.84 -11.27 14.49
C GLY A 39 -6.55 -10.10 15.19
N ARG A 40 -6.62 -9.01 14.47
CA ARG A 40 -7.46 -7.84 14.81
C ARG A 40 -8.29 -7.49 13.58
N ARG A 41 -9.52 -7.08 13.81
CA ARG A 41 -10.41 -6.59 12.74
C ARG A 41 -10.21 -5.10 12.58
N PHE A 42 -10.23 -4.63 11.35
CA PHE A 42 -10.38 -3.21 11.04
C PHE A 42 -11.47 -3.01 9.99
N PHE A 43 -12.02 -1.82 9.94
CA PHE A 43 -12.98 -1.44 8.91
C PHE A 43 -12.29 -0.58 7.85
N GLN A 44 -12.62 -0.84 6.59
CA GLN A 44 -12.16 -0.05 5.46
C GLN A 44 -13.33 0.74 4.86
N ALA A 45 -13.03 1.95 4.40
CA ALA A 45 -13.97 2.80 3.71
C ALA A 45 -14.43 2.18 2.38
N ALA A 46 -15.57 2.60 1.87
CA ALA A 46 -15.88 2.37 0.47
C ALA A 46 -14.88 3.13 -0.40
N PRO A 47 -14.57 2.61 -1.60
CA PRO A 47 -13.72 3.32 -2.53
C PRO A 47 -14.28 4.73 -2.82
N ARG A 48 -13.42 5.77 -2.75
CA ARG A 48 -13.75 7.19 -2.96
C ARG A 48 -14.30 7.97 -1.75
N GLU A 49 -14.37 7.38 -0.56
CA GLU A 49 -14.65 8.14 0.64
C GLU A 49 -13.45 9.01 1.04
N ASP A 50 -13.71 10.03 1.87
CA ASP A 50 -12.69 10.91 2.40
C ASP A 50 -11.70 10.17 3.30
N ILE A 51 -10.47 10.68 3.36
CA ILE A 51 -9.45 10.18 4.28
C ILE A 51 -9.64 10.89 5.63
N HIS A 52 -9.81 10.12 6.70
CA HIS A 52 -10.00 10.66 8.05
C HIS A 52 -8.72 10.55 8.87
N ILE A 53 -8.44 11.56 9.70
CA ILE A 53 -7.27 11.55 10.61
C ILE A 53 -7.46 10.50 11.71
N ASN A 54 -8.66 10.41 12.27
CA ASN A 54 -8.96 9.56 13.42
C ASN A 54 -9.54 8.21 12.97
N ILE A 55 -8.66 7.23 12.81
CA ILE A 55 -9.03 5.86 12.43
C ILE A 55 -9.66 5.04 13.57
N GLU A 56 -9.70 5.56 14.78
CA GLU A 56 -10.41 4.93 15.89
C GLU A 56 -11.93 4.96 15.67
N PHE A 57 -12.44 6.04 15.07
CA PHE A 57 -13.86 6.24 14.84
C PHE A 57 -14.29 6.11 13.38
N TYR A 58 -13.31 6.15 12.46
CA TYR A 58 -13.59 6.13 11.02
C TYR A 58 -12.86 4.98 10.35
N PRO A 59 -13.43 4.42 9.28
CA PRO A 59 -12.80 3.34 8.54
C PRO A 59 -11.51 3.80 7.84
N LEU A 60 -10.59 2.86 7.63
CA LEU A 60 -9.36 3.12 6.87
C LEU A 60 -9.66 3.36 5.40
N MET A 61 -8.95 4.28 4.77
CA MET A 61 -9.04 4.51 3.32
C MET A 61 -8.78 3.22 2.52
N ALA A 62 -9.44 3.05 1.37
CA ALA A 62 -9.32 1.83 0.59
C ALA A 62 -8.78 2.03 -0.84
N PHE A 63 -9.32 2.91 -1.63
CA PHE A 63 -8.96 3.17 -3.03
C PHE A 63 -8.63 1.89 -3.85
N TYR A 64 -9.36 0.80 -3.63
CA TYR A 64 -9.22 -0.50 -4.30
C TYR A 64 -7.87 -1.23 -4.08
N SER A 65 -7.07 -0.86 -3.09
CA SER A 65 -5.82 -1.56 -2.75
C SER A 65 -5.58 -1.58 -1.25
N ILE A 66 -5.09 -2.70 -0.74
CA ILE A 66 -4.71 -2.87 0.68
C ILE A 66 -3.53 -1.96 1.07
N ALA A 67 -2.72 -1.53 0.11
CA ALA A 67 -1.62 -0.61 0.36
C ALA A 67 -2.10 0.70 1.04
N PHE A 68 -3.28 1.19 0.67
CA PHE A 68 -3.83 2.41 1.27
C PHE A 68 -4.17 2.24 2.75
N GLN A 69 -4.72 1.08 3.15
CA GLN A 69 -4.97 0.81 4.57
C GLN A 69 -3.66 0.74 5.35
N ALA A 70 -2.62 0.11 4.78
CA ALA A 70 -1.31 0.02 5.41
C ALA A 70 -0.68 1.42 5.58
N ILE A 71 -0.73 2.27 4.56
CA ILE A 71 -0.27 3.66 4.64
C ILE A 71 -1.04 4.43 5.71
N HIS A 72 -2.37 4.34 5.71
CA HIS A 72 -3.22 5.06 6.67
C HIS A 72 -2.91 4.64 8.11
N PHE A 73 -2.71 3.35 8.33
CA PHE A 73 -2.31 2.83 9.64
C PHE A 73 -0.91 3.33 10.05
N ALA A 74 0.06 3.33 9.13
CA ALA A 74 1.39 3.86 9.39
C ALA A 74 1.37 5.36 9.73
N LEU A 75 0.54 6.15 9.05
CA LEU A 75 0.33 7.56 9.37
C LEU A 75 -0.24 7.74 10.79
N PHE A 76 -1.25 6.96 11.16
CA PHE A 76 -1.82 7.00 12.50
C PHE A 76 -0.80 6.66 13.60
N THR A 77 0.14 5.77 13.33
CA THR A 77 1.25 5.46 14.25
C THR A 77 2.36 6.52 14.25
N ASN A 78 2.18 7.61 13.53
CA ASN A 78 3.13 8.72 13.41
C ASN A 78 4.50 8.28 12.85
N ALA A 79 4.49 7.38 11.86
CA ALA A 79 5.70 6.95 11.18
C ALA A 79 6.39 8.13 10.51
N LYS A 80 7.70 8.30 10.71
CA LYS A 80 8.47 9.38 10.09
C LYS A 80 8.77 9.12 8.62
N ARG A 81 8.91 7.86 8.24
CA ARG A 81 9.13 7.42 6.86
C ARG A 81 8.28 6.23 6.51
N ILE A 82 7.69 6.25 5.34
CA ILE A 82 6.90 5.15 4.77
C ILE A 82 7.50 4.80 3.41
N TYR A 83 8.05 3.60 3.28
CA TYR A 83 8.62 3.12 2.03
C TYR A 83 7.57 2.32 1.25
N LEU A 84 7.29 2.73 0.02
CA LEU A 84 6.41 2.03 -0.91
C LEU A 84 7.26 1.10 -1.79
N VAL A 85 7.22 -0.19 -1.51
CA VAL A 85 7.94 -1.23 -2.27
C VAL A 85 6.92 -2.07 -3.03
N GLY A 86 7.13 -2.26 -4.34
CA GLY A 86 6.20 -3.02 -5.19
C GLY A 86 4.83 -2.35 -5.39
N CYS A 87 4.75 -1.03 -5.18
CA CYS A 87 3.55 -0.23 -5.43
C CYS A 87 3.61 0.39 -6.84
N ASP A 88 3.72 -0.44 -7.87
CA ASP A 88 4.09 0.00 -9.22
C ASP A 88 3.00 0.79 -9.93
N CYS A 89 1.73 0.57 -9.59
CA CYS A 89 0.57 1.20 -10.26
C CYS A 89 0.61 1.07 -11.80
N THR A 90 1.07 -0.08 -12.28
CA THR A 90 1.15 -0.44 -13.69
C THR A 90 0.49 -1.78 -13.96
N ASN A 91 0.40 -2.17 -15.23
CA ASN A 91 -0.06 -3.49 -15.65
C ASN A 91 1.11 -4.41 -16.06
N ALA A 92 2.32 -4.18 -15.55
CA ALA A 92 3.52 -4.90 -15.98
C ALA A 92 3.62 -6.35 -15.47
N GLY A 93 2.80 -6.73 -14.47
CA GLY A 93 2.85 -8.04 -13.79
C GLY A 93 3.54 -7.97 -12.45
N TYR A 94 3.80 -9.12 -11.85
CA TYR A 94 4.45 -9.22 -10.54
C TYR A 94 5.96 -9.43 -10.68
N PHE A 95 6.71 -9.05 -9.66
CA PHE A 95 8.16 -9.18 -9.57
C PHE A 95 8.68 -10.63 -9.72
N ASP A 96 7.85 -11.62 -9.42
CA ASP A 96 8.16 -13.06 -9.53
C ASP A 96 8.01 -13.59 -10.97
N GLY A 97 7.77 -12.71 -11.94
CA GLY A 97 7.54 -13.06 -13.34
C GLY A 97 6.20 -13.73 -13.62
N SER A 98 5.35 -13.90 -12.61
CA SER A 98 3.99 -14.39 -12.82
C SER A 98 3.20 -13.36 -13.63
N LYS A 99 2.75 -13.79 -14.82
CA LYS A 99 1.99 -12.94 -15.75
C LYS A 99 0.53 -12.83 -15.35
N GLN A 100 0.21 -12.69 -14.08
CA GLN A 100 -1.15 -12.36 -13.70
C GLN A 100 -1.41 -10.90 -14.07
N ARG A 101 -1.48 -10.66 -15.39
CA ARG A 101 -1.93 -9.38 -15.93
C ARG A 101 -3.38 -9.20 -15.48
N LEU A 102 -3.64 -8.08 -14.87
CA LEU A 102 -5.02 -7.60 -14.78
C LEU A 102 -5.62 -7.66 -16.19
N SER A 103 -6.87 -8.09 -16.32
CA SER A 103 -7.53 -7.97 -17.62
C SER A 103 -7.44 -6.51 -18.09
N ASP A 104 -7.37 -6.26 -19.39
CA ASP A 104 -7.25 -4.90 -19.93
C ASP A 104 -8.34 -3.97 -19.38
N LEU A 105 -9.54 -4.50 -19.12
CA LEU A 105 -10.62 -3.75 -18.51
C LEU A 105 -10.29 -3.32 -17.08
N VAL A 106 -9.80 -4.24 -16.25
CA VAL A 106 -9.42 -3.95 -14.86
C VAL A 106 -8.22 -2.99 -14.83
N ALA A 107 -7.24 -3.15 -15.70
CA ALA A 107 -6.11 -2.23 -15.79
C ALA A 107 -6.56 -0.81 -16.15
N LYS A 108 -7.43 -0.66 -17.15
CA LYS A 108 -7.97 0.65 -17.58
C LYS A 108 -8.79 1.34 -16.50
N THR A 109 -9.44 0.60 -15.62
CA THR A 109 -10.28 1.18 -14.56
C THR A 109 -9.54 1.33 -13.25
N SER A 110 -8.75 0.35 -12.84
CA SER A 110 -8.13 0.31 -11.51
C SER A 110 -6.88 1.18 -11.42
N VAL A 111 -6.01 1.18 -12.43
CA VAL A 111 -4.77 1.97 -12.40
C VAL A 111 -5.04 3.47 -12.23
N PRO A 112 -5.96 4.12 -12.97
CA PRO A 112 -6.29 5.52 -12.73
C PRO A 112 -6.84 5.77 -11.33
N HIS A 113 -7.63 4.84 -10.76
CA HIS A 113 -8.14 4.98 -9.40
C HIS A 113 -7.04 4.85 -8.34
N TRP A 114 -6.05 3.97 -8.55
CA TRP A 114 -4.90 3.89 -7.66
C TRP A 114 -4.07 5.17 -7.70
N LEU A 115 -3.78 5.70 -8.89
CA LEU A 115 -3.03 6.95 -9.05
C LEU A 115 -3.76 8.13 -8.39
N ASP A 116 -5.07 8.27 -8.60
CA ASP A 116 -5.90 9.27 -7.91
C ASP A 116 -5.85 9.08 -6.39
N GLY A 117 -5.93 7.83 -5.91
CA GLY A 117 -5.79 7.50 -4.50
C GLY A 117 -4.44 7.95 -3.92
N TYR A 118 -3.33 7.66 -4.60
CA TYR A 118 -2.00 8.09 -4.15
C TYR A 118 -1.83 9.61 -4.18
N GLN A 119 -2.42 10.32 -5.14
CA GLN A 119 -2.42 11.79 -5.15
C GLN A 119 -3.21 12.36 -3.96
N LYS A 120 -4.35 11.78 -3.62
CA LYS A 120 -5.13 12.16 -2.43
C LYS A 120 -4.37 11.90 -1.14
N VAL A 121 -3.69 10.75 -1.05
CA VAL A 121 -2.82 10.43 0.08
C VAL A 121 -1.70 11.48 0.22
N LYS A 122 -1.06 11.86 -0.88
CA LYS A 122 -0.02 12.91 -0.86
C LYS A 122 -0.57 14.21 -0.26
N ALA A 123 -1.69 14.71 -0.79
CA ALA A 123 -2.31 15.94 -0.30
C ALA A 123 -2.72 15.84 1.19
N PHE A 124 -3.20 14.66 1.61
CA PHE A 124 -3.55 14.40 2.99
C PHE A 124 -2.33 14.42 3.91
N VAL A 125 -1.24 13.77 3.51
CA VAL A 125 0.03 13.73 4.27
C VAL A 125 0.64 15.12 4.38
N GLU A 126 0.75 15.85 3.29
CA GLU A 126 1.28 17.23 3.29
C GLU A 126 0.51 18.15 4.25
N ARG A 127 -0.79 17.94 4.39
CA ARG A 127 -1.66 18.76 5.23
C ARG A 127 -1.64 18.36 6.70
N PHE A 128 -1.66 17.07 7.01
CA PHE A 128 -1.92 16.57 8.38
C PHE A 128 -0.74 15.85 9.02
N TYR A 129 0.26 15.46 8.22
CA TYR A 129 1.45 14.73 8.66
C TYR A 129 2.72 15.31 8.02
N PRO A 130 2.98 16.63 8.16
CA PRO A 130 4.08 17.30 7.43
C PRO A 130 5.46 16.77 7.78
N ASP A 131 5.61 16.09 8.92
CA ASP A 131 6.86 15.46 9.36
C ASP A 131 7.02 14.01 8.84
N THR A 132 6.05 13.48 8.08
CA THR A 132 6.10 12.15 7.50
C THR A 132 6.51 12.23 6.04
N GLU A 133 7.55 11.50 5.68
CA GLU A 133 8.00 11.34 4.30
C GLU A 133 7.49 10.02 3.73
N ILE A 134 6.87 10.06 2.54
CA ILE A 134 6.58 8.87 1.75
C ILE A 134 7.64 8.75 0.66
N ILE A 135 8.25 7.56 0.55
CA ILE A 135 9.36 7.26 -0.35
C ILE A 135 8.95 6.12 -1.27
N SER A 136 8.99 6.35 -2.57
CA SER A 136 8.76 5.29 -3.57
C SER A 136 10.07 4.60 -3.90
N VAL A 137 10.14 3.28 -3.69
CA VAL A 137 11.31 2.45 -4.03
C VAL A 137 11.09 1.83 -5.40
N ASN A 138 12.01 2.07 -6.32
CA ASN A 138 11.95 1.61 -7.72
C ASN A 138 10.59 1.94 -8.39
N PRO A 139 10.15 3.21 -8.35
CA PRO A 139 8.82 3.56 -8.84
C PRO A 139 8.68 3.40 -10.33
N MET A 140 7.54 2.86 -10.76
CA MET A 140 7.12 2.79 -12.16
C MET A 140 6.03 3.83 -12.44
N GLY A 141 4.76 3.52 -12.16
CA GLY A 141 3.64 4.44 -12.36
C GLY A 141 3.54 5.58 -11.33
N LEU A 142 4.24 5.47 -10.19
CA LEU A 142 4.29 6.50 -9.16
C LEU A 142 5.50 7.43 -9.28
N ARG A 143 6.30 7.32 -10.33
CA ARG A 143 7.52 8.13 -10.53
C ARG A 143 7.20 9.63 -10.44
N GLY A 144 7.96 10.34 -9.59
CA GLY A 144 7.80 11.78 -9.37
C GLY A 144 6.60 12.19 -8.52
N LEU A 145 5.81 11.25 -8.00
CA LEU A 145 4.70 11.58 -7.10
C LEU A 145 5.21 11.84 -5.67
N TYR A 146 6.14 11.02 -5.20
CA TYR A 146 6.79 11.11 -3.90
C TYR A 146 8.30 11.29 -4.03
N SER A 147 9.05 11.12 -2.95
CA SER A 147 10.50 11.00 -3.02
C SER A 147 10.87 9.66 -3.66
N ASP A 148 11.49 9.68 -4.83
CA ASP A 148 11.88 8.48 -5.54
C ASP A 148 13.30 8.04 -5.12
N VAL A 149 13.46 6.76 -4.79
CA VAL A 149 14.76 6.13 -4.56
C VAL A 149 14.88 4.84 -5.39
N TYR A 150 16.11 4.50 -5.76
CA TYR A 150 16.38 3.38 -6.67
C TYR A 150 17.45 2.46 -6.09
N THR A 151 17.23 1.15 -6.20
CA THR A 151 18.26 0.14 -5.89
C THR A 151 19.24 0.01 -7.06
N ASP A 152 20.47 -0.40 -6.77
CA ASP A 152 21.48 -0.57 -7.80
C ASP A 152 21.09 -1.65 -8.82
N ASP A 153 20.49 -2.75 -8.39
CA ASP A 153 20.00 -3.82 -9.26
C ASP A 153 18.93 -3.30 -10.23
N PHE A 154 17.99 -2.50 -9.72
CA PHE A 154 16.93 -1.92 -10.56
C PHE A 154 17.51 -0.97 -11.62
N ILE A 155 18.50 -0.14 -11.25
CA ILE A 155 19.19 0.75 -12.21
C ILE A 155 19.93 -0.06 -13.27
N ALA A 156 20.56 -1.17 -12.89
CA ALA A 156 21.28 -2.04 -13.83
C ALA A 156 20.34 -2.68 -14.86
N ASP A 157 19.12 -3.05 -14.44
CA ASP A 157 18.10 -3.65 -15.31
C ASP A 157 17.33 -2.61 -16.16
N HIS A 158 17.49 -1.31 -15.87
CA HIS A 158 16.77 -0.22 -16.52
C HIS A 158 17.73 0.85 -17.04
N PRO A 159 18.45 0.57 -18.13
CA PRO A 159 19.49 1.48 -18.67
C PRO A 159 18.96 2.82 -19.16
N GLU A 160 17.63 2.97 -19.32
CA GLU A 160 16.98 4.24 -19.62
C GLU A 160 16.97 5.20 -18.43
N ILE A 161 17.29 4.73 -17.21
CA ILE A 161 17.39 5.56 -16.02
C ILE A 161 18.78 6.18 -15.93
N ASP A 162 18.85 7.50 -16.02
CA ASP A 162 20.12 8.24 -15.82
C ASP A 162 20.54 8.17 -14.34
N SER A 163 21.45 7.26 -14.05
CA SER A 163 21.95 6.98 -12.69
C SER A 163 22.60 8.18 -12.00
N SER A 164 22.98 9.22 -12.76
CA SER A 164 23.56 10.46 -12.21
C SER A 164 22.49 11.43 -11.65
N LYS A 165 21.22 11.20 -11.99
CA LYS A 165 20.09 12.09 -11.65
C LYS A 165 19.12 11.50 -10.64
N VAL A 166 19.39 10.29 -10.14
CA VAL A 166 18.47 9.61 -9.22
C VAL A 166 19.07 9.42 -7.84
N THR A 167 18.22 9.41 -6.83
CA THR A 167 18.63 9.10 -5.46
C THR A 167 18.75 7.59 -5.30
N ARG A 168 19.90 7.10 -4.85
CA ARG A 168 20.11 5.68 -4.55
C ARG A 168 19.63 5.34 -3.16
N LEU A 169 19.01 4.17 -3.04
CA LEU A 169 18.68 3.60 -1.73
C LEU A 169 19.96 3.08 -1.09
N ASN A 170 20.49 3.79 -0.10
CA ASN A 170 21.68 3.35 0.62
C ASN A 170 21.33 2.21 1.57
N SER A 171 21.87 1.03 1.33
CA SER A 171 21.78 -0.14 2.20
C SER A 171 22.44 0.02 3.58
N THR A 172 23.15 1.14 3.80
CA THR A 172 23.98 1.41 5.00
C THR A 172 23.27 2.22 6.09
N GLN A 173 21.97 2.55 5.97
CA GLN A 173 21.24 3.31 7.02
C GLN A 173 20.35 2.47 7.93
N GLU A 174 20.42 1.13 7.87
CA GLU A 174 19.59 0.26 8.71
C GLU A 174 20.24 -0.17 10.04
N GLU A 175 21.41 0.38 10.40
CA GLU A 175 22.03 0.11 11.70
C GLU A 175 22.20 1.40 12.52
N LYS A 176 21.12 1.89 13.13
CA LYS A 176 21.19 2.68 14.38
C LYS A 176 19.86 2.71 15.08
#